data_a1f0cbeec412d7c51f5111bf9dad4016
#
_entry.id   a1f0cbeec412d7c51f5111bf9dad4016
#
_cell.length_a   1.000
_cell.length_b   1.000
_cell.length_c   1.000
_cell.angle_alpha   90.00
_cell.angle_beta   90.00
_cell.angle_gamma   90.00
#
_symmetry.space_group_name_H-M   'P 1'
#
loop_
_entity.id
_entity.type
_entity.pdbx_description
1 polymer ?
#
loop_
_entity_poly.entity_id
_entity_poly.type
_entity_poly.pdbx_seq_one_letter_code
_entity_poly.pdbx_strand_id
1 'polypeptide(L)'
;MISRIQPKAVPESDAPFSQIVLDDCYAYLAGLVAADFPKGTAVLGDVGAETRAVMDAISSMLNEIGLHLEDAVKVEVHLSSLDDFDAMDAAYREYFTPKLYPARTTTESPSLFGGTKVEVTVQARLRHLP
;
A
#
# COMPACT_ATOMS: atom_id res chain seq x y z
N MET A 1 -5.72 18.78 -13.05
CA MET A 1 -4.34 19.11 -12.70
C MET A 1 -3.71 17.92 -11.97
N ILE A 2 -2.46 17.67 -12.24
CA ILE A 2 -1.74 16.56 -11.59
C ILE A 2 -0.80 17.13 -10.54
N SER A 3 -0.87 16.60 -9.33
CA SER A 3 0.03 16.95 -8.23
C SER A 3 0.82 15.71 -7.81
N ARG A 4 2.07 15.94 -7.43
CA ARG A 4 2.96 14.87 -6.95
C ARG A 4 3.37 15.19 -5.53
N ILE A 5 3.24 14.19 -4.64
CA ILE A 5 3.42 14.41 -3.21
C ILE A 5 4.41 13.39 -2.68
N GLN A 6 5.39 13.88 -1.90
CA GLN A 6 6.26 13.03 -1.11
C GLN A 6 5.71 12.99 0.33
N PRO A 7 5.15 11.85 0.77
CA PRO A 7 4.63 11.75 2.14
C PRO A 7 5.77 11.64 3.15
N LYS A 8 5.47 12.00 4.39
CA LYS A 8 6.44 11.89 5.51
C LYS A 8 6.53 10.46 6.03
N ALA A 9 5.50 9.64 5.80
CA ALA A 9 5.43 8.28 6.33
C ALA A 9 6.52 7.37 5.78
N VAL A 10 7.08 7.66 4.60
CA VAL A 10 8.14 6.86 3.98
C VAL A 10 9.28 7.77 3.54
N PRO A 11 10.53 7.25 3.53
CA PRO A 11 11.69 8.03 3.08
C PRO A 11 11.58 8.39 1.61
N GLU A 12 12.14 9.56 1.25
CA GLU A 12 12.26 9.97 -0.13
C GLU A 12 13.26 9.06 -0.87
N SER A 13 12.95 8.73 -2.13
CA SER A 13 13.80 7.90 -2.99
C SER A 13 14.34 8.73 -4.14
N ASP A 14 15.56 8.42 -4.60
CA ASP A 14 16.15 9.01 -5.80
C ASP A 14 15.70 8.28 -7.08
N ALA A 15 14.98 7.19 -6.96
CA ALA A 15 14.49 6.46 -8.12
C ALA A 15 13.43 7.29 -8.89
N PRO A 16 13.28 7.04 -10.20
CA PRO A 16 12.41 7.86 -11.05
C PRO A 16 10.93 7.51 -10.89
N PHE A 17 10.35 7.78 -9.72
CA PHE A 17 8.92 7.63 -9.48
C PHE A 17 8.45 8.62 -8.41
N SER A 18 7.13 8.87 -8.38
CA SER A 18 6.49 9.64 -7.33
C SER A 18 5.78 8.69 -6.39
N GLN A 19 5.85 8.94 -5.10
CA GLN A 19 5.19 8.09 -4.11
C GLN A 19 3.67 8.22 -4.20
N ILE A 20 3.17 9.43 -4.38
CA ILE A 20 1.74 9.71 -4.53
C ILE A 20 1.52 10.66 -5.70
N VAL A 21 0.57 10.34 -6.56
CA VAL A 21 0.11 11.23 -7.63
C VAL A 21 -1.38 11.45 -7.45
N LEU A 22 -1.80 12.71 -7.50
CA LEU A 22 -3.20 13.09 -7.47
C LEU A 22 -3.61 13.61 -8.83
N ASP A 23 -4.75 13.16 -9.35
CA ASP A 23 -5.43 13.83 -10.44
C ASP A 23 -6.68 14.51 -9.88
N ASP A 24 -7.69 14.79 -10.71
CA ASP A 24 -8.89 15.48 -10.24
C ASP A 24 -9.85 14.56 -9.47
N CYS A 25 -9.66 13.25 -9.54
CA CYS A 25 -10.57 12.25 -8.98
C CYS A 25 -9.92 11.27 -8.02
N TYR A 26 -8.66 10.94 -8.22
CA TYR A 26 -8.02 9.83 -7.51
C TYR A 26 -6.63 10.18 -6.98
N ALA A 27 -6.25 9.44 -5.95
CA ALA A 27 -4.89 9.37 -5.48
C ALA A 27 -4.32 8.01 -5.90
N TYR A 28 -3.16 8.04 -6.54
CA TYR A 28 -2.45 6.85 -6.98
C TYR A 28 -1.19 6.72 -6.15
N LEU A 29 -1.08 5.63 -5.39
CA LEU A 29 0.11 5.36 -4.60
C LEU A 29 1.01 4.39 -5.36
N ALA A 30 2.31 4.64 -5.33
CA ALA A 30 3.28 3.69 -5.86
C ALA A 30 3.24 2.41 -5.02
N GLY A 31 3.57 1.28 -5.61
CA GLY A 31 3.68 0.01 -4.89
C GLY A 31 4.65 0.15 -3.73
N LEU A 32 4.25 -0.34 -2.54
CA LEU A 32 5.04 -0.22 -1.33
C LEU A 32 5.42 -1.59 -0.82
N VAL A 33 6.68 -1.76 -0.48
CA VAL A 33 7.22 -2.96 0.14
C VAL A 33 7.84 -2.63 1.49
N ALA A 34 7.92 -3.62 2.38
CA ALA A 34 8.43 -3.41 3.73
C ALA A 34 9.91 -2.94 3.74
N ALA A 35 10.67 -3.27 2.70
CA ALA A 35 12.06 -2.84 2.59
C ALA A 35 12.22 -1.33 2.35
N ASP A 36 11.14 -0.61 2.01
CA ASP A 36 11.20 0.81 1.65
C ASP A 36 11.25 1.75 2.87
N PHE A 37 10.98 1.26 4.09
CA PHE A 37 10.90 2.12 5.26
C PHE A 37 11.30 1.36 6.54
N PRO A 38 11.78 2.08 7.59
CA PRO A 38 12.37 1.44 8.77
C PRO A 38 11.46 0.46 9.52
N LYS A 39 10.19 0.79 9.72
CA LYS A 39 9.26 -0.11 10.43
C LYS A 39 9.01 -1.40 9.65
N GLY A 40 9.10 -1.32 8.32
CA GLY A 40 8.98 -2.50 7.46
C GLY A 40 10.23 -3.36 7.50
N THR A 41 11.42 -2.75 7.43
CA THR A 41 12.67 -3.50 7.46
C THR A 41 12.82 -4.30 8.76
N ALA A 42 12.24 -3.83 9.85
CA ALA A 42 12.28 -4.51 11.13
C ALA A 42 11.52 -5.84 11.15
N VAL A 43 10.62 -6.08 10.19
CA VAL A 43 9.75 -7.27 10.17
C VAL A 43 9.90 -8.10 8.89
N LEU A 44 10.96 -7.89 8.12
CA LEU A 44 11.19 -8.62 6.87
C LEU A 44 11.22 -10.14 7.12
N GLY A 45 10.57 -10.87 6.21
CA GLY A 45 10.53 -12.33 6.26
C GLY A 45 9.26 -12.93 6.89
N ASP A 46 8.43 -12.11 7.51
CA ASP A 46 7.14 -12.52 8.07
C ASP A 46 6.05 -11.82 7.27
N VAL A 47 5.35 -12.56 6.41
CA VAL A 47 4.39 -11.96 5.47
C VAL A 47 3.25 -11.23 6.19
N GLY A 48 2.75 -11.76 7.29
CA GLY A 48 1.70 -11.10 8.07
C GLY A 48 2.18 -9.78 8.66
N ALA A 49 3.37 -9.79 9.26
CA ALA A 49 3.97 -8.58 9.83
C ALA A 49 4.35 -7.57 8.75
N GLU A 50 4.88 -8.02 7.60
CA GLU A 50 5.17 -7.14 6.47
C GLU A 50 3.88 -6.49 5.95
N THR A 51 2.81 -7.26 5.82
CA THR A 51 1.51 -6.75 5.36
C THR A 51 0.99 -5.67 6.31
N ARG A 52 1.06 -5.89 7.62
CA ARG A 52 0.63 -4.88 8.59
C ARG A 52 1.48 -3.63 8.53
N ALA A 53 2.80 -3.78 8.45
CA ALA A 53 3.69 -2.62 8.35
C ALA A 53 3.38 -1.79 7.09
N VAL A 54 3.19 -2.45 5.95
CA VAL A 54 2.89 -1.78 4.68
C VAL A 54 1.52 -1.11 4.74
N MET A 55 0.50 -1.79 5.26
CA MET A 55 -0.85 -1.20 5.37
C MET A 55 -0.88 -0.03 6.35
N ASP A 56 -0.13 -0.09 7.45
CA ASP A 56 0.00 1.04 8.37
C ASP A 56 0.63 2.25 7.69
N ALA A 57 1.68 2.03 6.90
CA ALA A 57 2.35 3.10 6.16
C ALA A 57 1.41 3.70 5.11
N ILE A 58 0.68 2.87 4.37
CA ILE A 58 -0.30 3.32 3.38
C ILE A 58 -1.40 4.14 4.06
N SER A 59 -1.91 3.68 5.20
CA SER A 59 -2.91 4.42 5.98
C SER A 59 -2.39 5.80 6.38
N SER A 60 -1.15 5.87 6.85
CA SER A 60 -0.52 7.15 7.21
C SER A 60 -0.36 8.06 6.01
N MET A 61 0.06 7.53 4.85
CA MET A 61 0.19 8.32 3.63
C MET A 61 -1.15 8.89 3.18
N LEU A 62 -2.21 8.08 3.22
CA LEU A 62 -3.55 8.54 2.86
C LEU A 62 -4.02 9.64 3.84
N ASN A 63 -3.78 9.46 5.14
CA ASN A 63 -4.17 10.46 6.14
C ASN A 63 -3.47 11.80 5.90
N GLU A 64 -2.23 11.81 5.42
CA GLU A 64 -1.49 13.04 5.11
C GLU A 64 -2.17 13.86 4.00
N ILE A 65 -2.94 13.22 3.14
CA ILE A 65 -3.66 13.89 2.05
C ILE A 65 -5.17 13.98 2.30
N GLY A 66 -5.60 13.75 3.54
CA GLY A 66 -7.00 13.89 3.94
C GLY A 66 -7.89 12.72 3.58
N LEU A 67 -7.30 11.56 3.28
CA LEU A 67 -8.02 10.34 2.93
C LEU A 67 -7.84 9.26 4.00
N HIS A 68 -8.63 8.21 3.90
CA HIS A 68 -8.56 7.04 4.77
C HIS A 68 -8.57 5.77 3.91
N LEU A 69 -8.25 4.63 4.51
CA LEU A 69 -8.30 3.36 3.79
C LEU A 69 -9.69 3.05 3.24
N GLU A 70 -10.74 3.54 3.88
CA GLU A 70 -12.12 3.36 3.37
C GLU A 70 -12.35 4.07 2.02
N ASP A 71 -11.47 5.00 1.63
CA ASP A 71 -11.53 5.67 0.34
C ASP A 71 -10.83 4.86 -0.76
N ALA A 72 -10.16 3.77 -0.41
CA ALA A 72 -9.51 2.91 -1.40
C ALA A 72 -10.55 2.23 -2.28
N VAL A 73 -10.34 2.30 -3.59
CA VAL A 73 -11.25 1.70 -4.58
C VAL A 73 -10.61 0.49 -5.26
N LYS A 74 -9.29 0.47 -5.37
CA LYS A 74 -8.56 -0.60 -6.02
C LYS A 74 -7.25 -0.87 -5.27
N VAL A 75 -6.97 -2.13 -5.02
CA VAL A 75 -5.73 -2.59 -4.41
C VAL A 75 -5.15 -3.71 -5.26
N GLU A 76 -3.85 -3.67 -5.50
CA GLU A 76 -3.11 -4.76 -6.10
C GLU A 76 -2.11 -5.28 -5.07
N VAL A 77 -2.13 -6.59 -4.87
CA VAL A 77 -1.22 -7.27 -3.95
C VAL A 77 -0.38 -8.24 -4.76
N HIS A 78 0.94 -8.12 -4.63
CA HIS A 78 1.89 -9.06 -5.22
C HIS A 78 2.59 -9.80 -4.09
N LEU A 79 2.54 -11.12 -4.13
CA LEU A 79 3.20 -11.99 -3.15
C LEU A 79 4.39 -12.68 -3.79
N SER A 80 5.48 -12.83 -3.07
CA SER A 80 6.62 -13.60 -3.58
C SER A 80 6.27 -15.10 -3.71
N SER A 81 5.25 -15.55 -2.99
CA SER A 81 4.69 -16.90 -3.11
C SER A 81 3.20 -16.87 -2.76
N LEU A 82 2.36 -17.48 -3.55
CA LEU A 82 0.94 -17.64 -3.24
C LEU A 82 0.70 -18.56 -2.04
N ASP A 83 1.73 -19.30 -1.59
CA ASP A 83 1.65 -20.05 -0.34
C ASP A 83 1.40 -19.13 0.86
N ASP A 84 1.76 -17.86 0.75
CA ASP A 84 1.59 -16.84 1.81
C ASP A 84 0.22 -16.15 1.73
N PHE A 85 -0.66 -16.57 0.82
CA PHE A 85 -1.95 -15.89 0.60
C PHE A 85 -2.78 -15.78 1.88
N ASP A 86 -2.96 -16.88 2.60
CA ASP A 86 -3.84 -16.89 3.77
C ASP A 86 -3.32 -15.99 4.89
N ALA A 87 -2.01 -15.99 5.13
CA ALA A 87 -1.38 -15.15 6.15
C ALA A 87 -1.47 -13.66 5.77
N MET A 88 -1.24 -13.34 4.50
CA MET A 88 -1.41 -11.98 3.99
C MET A 88 -2.87 -11.55 4.13
N ASP A 89 -3.79 -12.39 3.70
CA ASP A 89 -5.23 -12.07 3.68
C ASP A 89 -5.76 -11.80 5.10
N ALA A 90 -5.33 -12.58 6.08
CA ALA A 90 -5.72 -12.38 7.47
C ALA A 90 -5.24 -11.02 8.00
N ALA A 91 -4.01 -10.62 7.71
CA ALA A 91 -3.48 -9.33 8.12
C ALA A 91 -4.16 -8.18 7.37
N TYR A 92 -4.34 -8.31 6.06
CA TYR A 92 -4.96 -7.32 5.21
C TYR A 92 -6.39 -6.99 5.67
N ARG A 93 -7.17 -8.03 6.02
CA ARG A 93 -8.57 -7.86 6.39
C ARG A 93 -8.76 -7.04 7.68
N GLU A 94 -7.72 -6.93 8.52
CA GLU A 94 -7.78 -6.12 9.75
C GLU A 94 -7.96 -4.62 9.45
N TYR A 95 -7.67 -4.18 8.23
CA TYR A 95 -7.65 -2.77 7.86
C TYR A 95 -8.96 -2.26 7.25
N PHE A 96 -9.93 -3.14 7.05
CA PHE A 96 -11.18 -2.81 6.38
C PHE A 96 -12.39 -3.29 7.17
N THR A 97 -13.49 -2.58 7.01
CA THR A 97 -14.79 -3.03 7.52
C THR A 97 -15.28 -4.18 6.64
N PRO A 98 -15.73 -5.31 7.22
CA PRO A 98 -16.26 -6.42 6.42
C PRO A 98 -17.32 -5.97 5.43
N LYS A 99 -17.26 -6.52 4.21
CA LYS A 99 -18.12 -6.21 3.07
C LYS A 99 -17.91 -4.83 2.44
N LEU A 100 -17.02 -4.00 2.99
CA LEU A 100 -16.67 -2.69 2.43
C LEU A 100 -15.23 -2.71 1.90
N TYR A 101 -14.82 -3.82 1.32
CA TYR A 101 -13.48 -3.99 0.79
C TYR A 101 -13.32 -3.30 -0.58
N PRO A 102 -12.14 -2.75 -0.87
CA PRO A 102 -11.84 -2.31 -2.24
C PRO A 102 -11.77 -3.51 -3.20
N ALA A 103 -11.90 -3.24 -4.49
CA ALA A 103 -11.57 -4.26 -5.48
C ALA A 103 -10.11 -4.65 -5.33
N ARG A 104 -9.79 -5.95 -5.41
CA ARG A 104 -8.42 -6.42 -5.21
C ARG A 104 -8.04 -7.46 -6.24
N THR A 105 -6.81 -7.37 -6.73
CA THR A 105 -6.14 -8.43 -7.50
C THR A 105 -4.94 -8.89 -6.70
N THR A 106 -4.73 -10.19 -6.59
CA THR A 106 -3.56 -10.76 -5.91
C THR A 106 -2.83 -11.68 -6.89
N THR A 107 -1.53 -11.48 -7.05
CA THR A 107 -0.68 -12.23 -7.97
C THR A 107 0.58 -12.69 -7.26
N GLU A 108 1.30 -13.63 -7.90
CA GLU A 108 2.62 -14.04 -7.45
C GLU A 108 3.68 -13.35 -8.29
N SER A 109 4.69 -12.80 -7.63
CA SER A 109 5.88 -12.21 -8.23
C SER A 109 7.08 -12.72 -7.45
N PRO A 110 7.78 -13.76 -7.94
CA PRO A 110 8.82 -14.45 -7.18
C PRO A 110 9.97 -13.57 -6.70
N SER A 111 10.21 -12.43 -7.37
CA SER A 111 11.29 -11.51 -7.00
C SER A 111 10.72 -10.12 -6.80
N LEU A 112 10.39 -9.79 -5.56
CA LEU A 112 9.98 -8.44 -5.19
C LEU A 112 11.19 -7.63 -4.72
N PHE A 113 11.12 -6.31 -4.87
CA PHE A 113 12.19 -5.40 -4.47
C PHE A 113 12.56 -5.61 -2.99
N GLY A 114 13.87 -5.62 -2.71
CA GLY A 114 14.36 -5.76 -1.34
C GLY A 114 14.15 -7.12 -0.71
N GLY A 115 13.80 -8.14 -1.49
CA GLY A 115 13.57 -9.50 -0.97
C GLY A 115 12.32 -9.62 -0.12
N THR A 116 11.36 -8.71 -0.27
CA THR A 116 10.14 -8.72 0.51
C THR A 116 9.18 -9.81 0.04
N LYS A 117 8.23 -10.14 0.90
CA LYS A 117 7.21 -11.17 0.62
C LYS A 117 5.92 -10.59 0.05
N VAL A 118 5.68 -9.30 0.22
CA VAL A 118 4.45 -8.66 -0.25
C VAL A 118 4.72 -7.24 -0.73
N GLU A 119 4.02 -6.84 -1.80
CA GLU A 119 3.98 -5.47 -2.29
C GLU A 119 2.51 -5.09 -2.44
N VAL A 120 2.15 -3.87 -2.02
CA VAL A 120 0.77 -3.38 -2.08
C VAL A 120 0.73 -2.05 -2.82
N THR A 121 -0.16 -1.96 -3.81
CA THR A 121 -0.44 -0.75 -4.56
C THR A 121 -1.89 -0.35 -4.35
N VAL A 122 -2.13 0.91 -3.98
CA VAL A 122 -3.47 1.40 -3.66
C VAL A 122 -3.85 2.57 -4.55
N GLN A 123 -5.09 2.56 -5.03
CA GLN A 123 -5.75 3.69 -5.67
C GLN A 123 -6.94 4.08 -4.80
N ALA A 124 -7.02 5.35 -4.42
CA ALA A 124 -8.08 5.86 -3.56
C ALA A 124 -8.83 7.01 -4.24
N ARG A 125 -10.11 7.13 -3.95
CA ARG A 125 -10.92 8.21 -4.48
C ARG A 125 -10.75 9.46 -3.61
N LEU A 126 -10.51 10.61 -4.26
CA LEU A 126 -10.47 11.88 -3.56
C LEU A 126 -11.85 12.22 -3.02
N ARG A 127 -11.89 12.82 -1.84
CA ARG A 127 -13.12 13.35 -1.27
C ARG A 127 -13.36 14.72 -1.86
N HIS A 128 -14.55 14.91 -2.42
CA HIS A 128 -14.95 16.21 -2.90
C HIS A 128 -15.65 16.94 -1.77
N LEU A 129 -15.18 18.14 -1.47
CA LEU A 129 -15.87 18.99 -0.52
C LEU A 129 -17.08 19.62 -1.18
N PRO A 130 -18.20 19.73 -0.44
CA PRO A 130 -19.40 20.39 -0.99
C PRO A 130 -19.14 21.85 -1.31
#